data_a1bc457234223034d7fead536eec1d8c
#
_entry.id   a1bc457234223034d7fead536eec1d8c
#
_cell.length_a   1.000
_cell.length_b   1.000
_cell.length_c   1.000
_cell.angle_alpha   90.00
_cell.angle_beta   90.00
_cell.angle_gamma   90.00
#
_symmetry.space_group_name_H-M   'P 1'
#
loop_
_entity.id
_entity.type
_entity.pdbx_description
1 polymer ?
#
loop_
_entity_poly.entity_id
_entity_poly.type
_entity_poly.pdbx_seq_one_letter_code
_entity_poly.pdbx_strand_id
1 'polypeptide(L)'
;MWYYGRDPDFDRQINLPTGRCGLATSRDGIAWQAQTGPLTMGAVLEPHPDEKRFDSSHVGVSDVHERDGLYWMWYFGGSQITQTIGPYTVRGFDLRPGLAISRDGLHWSRVEGPYRGALLDVGAPGEFDMLMCGWPQVLQDATGWKMYYHTLEPRRGFLVGLAVSEDGLNWTRHGLVLEPGAAGGFDEQGAATRQVIRHGSDYLMFYEGVTKSGYRSIGLARSTDGVHWVREPGREPDGSIFAHAPRGSGRWDAFAIGTPSLVPMDDGSWRMYYIGSNESNQHAAGGEMALRHRIGLAVSDGPDLTRWRRWGE
;
A
#
# COMPACT_ATOMS: atom_id res chain seq x y z
N MET A 1 -5.31 -13.44 5.82
CA MET A 1 -4.44 -12.32 5.37
C MET A 1 -3.83 -12.69 4.04
N TRP A 2 -4.08 -11.90 3.02
CA TRP A 2 -3.28 -11.94 1.80
C TRP A 2 -2.10 -10.98 1.99
N TYR A 3 -0.93 -11.37 1.50
CA TYR A 3 0.31 -10.60 1.59
C TYR A 3 1.08 -10.72 0.29
N TYR A 4 2.04 -9.84 0.04
CA TYR A 4 2.95 -10.03 -1.07
C TYR A 4 4.39 -10.17 -0.58
N GLY A 5 5.15 -10.99 -1.28
CA GLY A 5 6.58 -11.17 -1.10
C GLY A 5 7.33 -10.80 -2.38
N ARG A 6 8.62 -10.57 -2.25
CA ARG A 6 9.52 -10.26 -3.36
C ARG A 6 10.57 -11.36 -3.46
N ASP A 7 10.94 -11.71 -4.70
CA ASP A 7 12.00 -12.66 -4.93
C ASP A 7 13.34 -12.08 -4.44
N PRO A 8 14.26 -12.94 -3.96
CA PRO A 8 15.57 -12.50 -3.53
C PRO A 8 16.45 -12.01 -4.69
N ASP A 9 16.13 -12.44 -5.92
CA ASP A 9 16.86 -12.06 -7.12
C ASP A 9 16.44 -10.66 -7.57
N PHE A 10 17.20 -9.68 -7.09
CA PHE A 10 17.00 -8.28 -7.43
C PHE A 10 17.90 -7.90 -8.60
N ASP A 11 17.33 -7.70 -9.78
CA ASP A 11 18.06 -7.04 -10.87
C ASP A 11 18.12 -5.53 -10.59
N ARG A 12 19.32 -5.00 -10.36
CA ARG A 12 19.56 -3.57 -10.10
C ARG A 12 19.14 -2.65 -11.25
N GLN A 13 18.97 -3.19 -12.45
CA GLN A 13 18.47 -2.45 -13.60
C GLN A 13 16.94 -2.30 -13.56
N ILE A 14 16.28 -3.07 -12.70
CA ILE A 14 14.84 -3.07 -12.50
C ILE A 14 14.57 -2.54 -11.09
N ASN A 15 13.96 -1.38 -11.00
CA ASN A 15 13.70 -0.74 -9.71
C ASN A 15 12.67 -1.48 -8.82
N LEU A 16 12.05 -2.55 -9.32
CA LEU A 16 11.10 -3.35 -8.58
C LEU A 16 11.39 -4.86 -8.83
N PRO A 17 11.75 -5.61 -7.77
CA PRO A 17 11.97 -7.06 -7.89
C PRO A 17 10.66 -7.78 -8.19
N THR A 18 10.73 -8.99 -8.71
CA THR A 18 9.56 -9.85 -8.93
C THR A 18 8.78 -10.01 -7.63
N GLY A 19 7.49 -9.68 -7.68
CA GLY A 19 6.57 -9.80 -6.54
C GLY A 19 5.48 -10.81 -6.82
N ARG A 20 5.08 -11.54 -5.77
CA ARG A 20 3.98 -12.51 -5.79
C ARG A 20 3.10 -12.35 -4.55
N CYS A 21 1.82 -12.68 -4.68
CA CYS A 21 0.90 -12.67 -3.56
C CYS A 21 0.78 -14.06 -2.94
N GLY A 22 0.74 -14.11 -1.62
CA GLY A 22 0.51 -15.30 -0.81
C GLY A 22 -0.72 -15.15 0.07
N LEU A 23 -1.12 -16.25 0.69
CA LEU A 23 -2.19 -16.30 1.69
C LEU A 23 -1.65 -16.89 3.01
N ALA A 24 -2.05 -16.31 4.12
CA ALA A 24 -1.89 -16.90 5.44
C ALA A 24 -3.21 -16.86 6.21
N THR A 25 -3.45 -17.87 7.03
CA THR A 25 -4.62 -17.96 7.91
C THR A 25 -4.22 -17.93 9.37
N SER A 26 -5.10 -17.46 10.22
CA SER A 26 -4.93 -17.43 11.68
C SER A 26 -6.27 -17.61 12.36
N ARG A 27 -6.27 -18.18 13.56
CA ARG A 27 -7.46 -18.26 14.43
C ARG A 27 -7.56 -17.10 15.40
N ASP A 28 -6.45 -16.48 15.73
CA ASP A 28 -6.33 -15.42 16.74
C ASP A 28 -5.85 -14.08 16.17
N GLY A 29 -5.44 -14.07 14.87
CA GLY A 29 -4.85 -12.91 14.22
C GLY A 29 -3.43 -12.59 14.70
N ILE A 30 -2.77 -13.49 15.45
CA ILE A 30 -1.42 -13.33 16.00
C ILE A 30 -0.49 -14.38 15.42
N ALA A 31 -0.85 -15.66 15.56
CA ALA A 31 -0.12 -16.77 14.98
C ALA A 31 -0.66 -17.07 13.58
N TRP A 32 0.17 -16.87 12.56
CA TRP A 32 -0.21 -17.01 11.16
C TRP A 32 0.46 -18.21 10.51
N GLN A 33 -0.31 -18.98 9.75
CA GLN A 33 0.15 -20.12 8.98
C GLN A 33 0.01 -19.82 7.48
N ALA A 34 1.14 -19.81 6.77
CA ALA A 34 1.14 -19.67 5.32
C ALA A 34 0.41 -20.86 4.66
N GLN A 35 -0.42 -20.55 3.68
CA GLN A 35 -1.13 -21.51 2.85
C GLN A 35 -0.39 -21.66 1.53
N THR A 36 -0.28 -22.89 1.03
CA THR A 36 0.32 -23.15 -0.27
C THR A 36 -0.70 -22.90 -1.36
N GLY A 37 -0.47 -21.87 -2.17
CA GLY A 37 -1.24 -21.60 -3.38
C GLY A 37 -0.81 -22.47 -4.55
N PRO A 38 -1.57 -22.41 -5.68
CA PRO A 38 -1.34 -23.27 -6.84
C PRO A 38 -0.21 -22.82 -7.77
N LEU A 39 0.37 -21.64 -7.55
CA LEU A 39 1.34 -21.03 -8.46
C LEU A 39 2.78 -21.17 -7.96
N THR A 40 3.74 -20.62 -8.70
CA THR A 40 5.17 -20.66 -8.39
C THR A 40 5.46 -20.26 -6.95
N MET A 41 6.29 -21.04 -6.25
CA MET A 41 6.65 -20.85 -4.84
C MET A 41 5.45 -20.86 -3.86
N GLY A 42 4.33 -21.49 -4.24
CA GLY A 42 3.12 -21.52 -3.44
C GLY A 42 2.32 -20.20 -3.43
N ALA A 43 2.54 -19.36 -4.42
CA ALA A 43 1.79 -18.10 -4.56
C ALA A 43 0.33 -18.34 -4.97
N VAL A 44 -0.52 -17.36 -4.70
CA VAL A 44 -1.92 -17.33 -5.13
C VAL A 44 -2.13 -16.39 -6.32
N LEU A 45 -1.24 -15.41 -6.51
CA LEU A 45 -1.18 -14.55 -7.69
C LEU A 45 0.30 -14.26 -7.99
N GLU A 46 0.69 -14.38 -9.26
CA GLU A 46 2.05 -14.16 -9.74
C GLU A 46 2.04 -13.29 -11.01
N PRO A 47 3.20 -12.74 -11.46
CA PRO A 47 3.27 -11.96 -12.69
C PRO A 47 2.68 -12.70 -13.88
N HIS A 48 2.05 -11.93 -14.77
CA HIS A 48 1.47 -12.49 -16.00
C HIS A 48 2.57 -12.84 -16.99
N PRO A 49 2.49 -13.99 -17.70
CA PRO A 49 3.54 -14.42 -18.64
C PRO A 49 3.62 -13.57 -19.92
N ASP A 50 2.57 -12.84 -20.27
CA ASP A 50 2.60 -11.90 -21.39
C ASP A 50 3.27 -10.59 -20.97
N GLU A 51 4.49 -10.35 -21.50
CA GLU A 51 5.31 -9.16 -21.20
C GLU A 51 4.64 -7.83 -21.59
N LYS A 52 3.62 -7.85 -22.44
CA LYS A 52 2.87 -6.65 -22.84
C LYS A 52 1.90 -6.17 -21.77
N ARG A 53 1.58 -7.01 -20.80
CA ARG A 53 0.65 -6.65 -19.72
C ARG A 53 1.33 -5.77 -18.69
N PHE A 54 0.50 -4.97 -18.01
CA PHE A 54 0.98 -4.06 -16.94
C PHE A 54 1.58 -4.81 -15.75
N ASP A 55 1.19 -6.06 -15.53
CA ASP A 55 1.53 -6.89 -14.37
C ASP A 55 2.46 -8.07 -14.71
N SER A 56 3.32 -7.89 -15.72
CA SER A 56 4.18 -8.95 -16.25
C SER A 56 5.47 -9.19 -15.44
N SER A 57 5.86 -8.29 -14.53
CA SER A 57 7.08 -8.48 -13.73
C SER A 57 6.86 -8.46 -12.23
N HIS A 58 5.80 -7.82 -11.77
CA HIS A 58 5.49 -7.67 -10.36
C HIS A 58 3.98 -7.66 -10.12
N VAL A 59 3.54 -8.33 -9.07
CA VAL A 59 2.21 -8.16 -8.49
C VAL A 59 2.31 -8.05 -6.97
N GLY A 60 1.50 -7.17 -6.39
CA GLY A 60 1.39 -7.03 -4.95
C GLY A 60 -0.05 -6.74 -4.55
N VAL A 61 -0.57 -7.51 -3.61
CA VAL A 61 -1.90 -7.27 -3.04
C VAL A 61 -1.95 -5.92 -2.35
N SER A 62 -3.05 -5.21 -2.53
CA SER A 62 -3.29 -3.93 -1.85
C SER A 62 -4.53 -4.00 -0.98
N ASP A 63 -5.62 -4.54 -1.49
CA ASP A 63 -6.89 -4.61 -0.77
C ASP A 63 -7.69 -5.84 -1.19
N VAL A 64 -8.44 -6.44 -0.27
CA VAL A 64 -9.31 -7.58 -0.57
C VAL A 64 -10.63 -7.43 0.14
N HIS A 65 -11.72 -7.51 -0.61
CA HIS A 65 -13.09 -7.49 -0.08
C HIS A 65 -13.82 -8.76 -0.48
N GLU A 66 -14.70 -9.23 0.40
CA GLU A 66 -15.69 -10.24 0.07
C GLU A 66 -16.96 -9.55 -0.40
N ARG A 67 -17.47 -9.97 -1.54
CA ARG A 67 -18.71 -9.47 -2.12
C ARG A 67 -19.42 -10.56 -2.90
N ASP A 68 -20.71 -10.74 -2.59
CA ASP A 68 -21.59 -11.68 -3.30
C ASP A 68 -21.00 -13.11 -3.39
N GLY A 69 -20.31 -13.56 -2.34
CA GLY A 69 -19.66 -14.85 -2.26
C GLY A 69 -18.37 -14.98 -3.10
N LEU A 70 -17.81 -13.86 -3.52
CA LEU A 70 -16.53 -13.76 -4.22
C LEU A 70 -15.58 -12.86 -3.44
N TYR A 71 -14.30 -13.21 -3.41
CA TYR A 71 -13.24 -12.31 -3.02
C TYR A 71 -12.83 -11.46 -4.22
N TRP A 72 -12.70 -10.15 -4.00
CA TRP A 72 -12.20 -9.16 -4.96
C TRP A 72 -10.87 -8.65 -4.43
N MET A 73 -9.78 -8.93 -5.15
CA MET A 73 -8.45 -8.46 -4.81
C MET A 73 -8.05 -7.33 -5.76
N TRP A 74 -8.00 -6.11 -5.23
CA TRP A 74 -7.29 -5.03 -5.91
C TRP A 74 -5.81 -5.18 -5.62
N TYR A 75 -5.03 -5.22 -6.69
CA TYR A 75 -3.59 -5.38 -6.62
C TYR A 75 -2.91 -4.32 -7.48
N PHE A 76 -1.65 -4.05 -7.22
CA PHE A 76 -0.83 -3.31 -8.16
C PHE A 76 0.03 -4.28 -8.94
N GLY A 77 0.17 -4.01 -10.23
CA GLY A 77 1.08 -4.70 -11.11
C GLY A 77 2.17 -3.77 -11.60
N GLY A 78 3.31 -4.33 -11.98
CA GLY A 78 4.41 -3.63 -12.60
C GLY A 78 4.92 -4.38 -13.81
N SER A 79 5.39 -3.65 -14.82
CA SER A 79 6.07 -4.20 -15.99
C SER A 79 7.49 -3.65 -16.09
N GLN A 80 8.31 -4.27 -16.94
CA GLN A 80 9.70 -3.87 -17.18
C GLN A 80 9.84 -2.76 -18.23
N ILE A 81 8.74 -2.14 -18.59
CA ILE A 81 8.77 -1.06 -19.59
C ILE A 81 9.58 0.10 -19.04
N THR A 82 10.47 0.61 -19.88
CA THR A 82 11.17 1.86 -19.65
C THR A 82 10.26 3.00 -20.05
N GLN A 83 9.96 3.90 -19.13
CA GLN A 83 9.21 5.11 -19.38
C GLN A 83 10.16 6.31 -19.39
N THR A 84 10.03 7.16 -20.41
CA THR A 84 10.70 8.46 -20.44
C THR A 84 9.64 9.53 -20.40
N ILE A 85 9.59 10.26 -19.28
CA ILE A 85 8.58 11.29 -19.02
C ILE A 85 9.32 12.59 -18.69
N GLY A 86 9.34 13.52 -19.65
CA GLY A 86 10.15 14.73 -19.54
C GLY A 86 11.64 14.39 -19.37
N PRO A 87 12.33 14.91 -18.33
CA PRO A 87 13.74 14.60 -18.06
C PRO A 87 13.98 13.25 -17.36
N TYR A 88 12.90 12.51 -17.02
CA TYR A 88 13.00 11.29 -16.22
C TYR A 88 12.92 10.05 -17.09
N THR A 89 13.86 9.13 -16.92
CA THR A 89 13.79 7.79 -17.49
C THR A 89 13.78 6.80 -16.32
N VAL A 90 12.67 6.04 -16.19
CA VAL A 90 12.47 5.07 -15.12
C VAL A 90 12.11 3.73 -15.73
N ARG A 91 12.63 2.64 -15.16
CA ARG A 91 12.33 1.28 -15.53
C ARG A 91 11.74 0.53 -14.34
N GLY A 92 10.67 -0.24 -14.55
CA GLY A 92 10.02 -1.01 -13.49
C GLY A 92 9.04 -0.22 -12.60
N PHE A 93 8.83 1.07 -12.86
CA PHE A 93 7.82 1.89 -12.18
C PHE A 93 6.51 2.05 -12.98
N ASP A 94 6.27 1.20 -13.95
CA ASP A 94 5.03 1.15 -14.72
C ASP A 94 3.89 0.54 -13.89
N LEU A 95 3.65 1.10 -12.70
CA LEU A 95 2.72 0.56 -11.73
C LEU A 95 1.29 1.02 -12.01
N ARG A 96 0.37 0.06 -12.07
CA ARG A 96 -1.06 0.31 -12.28
C ARG A 96 -1.92 -0.62 -11.41
N PRO A 97 -3.17 -0.23 -11.11
CA PRO A 97 -4.11 -1.06 -10.39
C PRO A 97 -4.74 -2.13 -11.31
N GLY A 98 -4.81 -3.33 -10.79
CA GLY A 98 -5.55 -4.45 -11.36
C GLY A 98 -6.58 -5.00 -10.40
N LEU A 99 -7.45 -5.86 -10.90
CA LEU A 99 -8.44 -6.61 -10.14
C LEU A 99 -8.32 -8.10 -10.47
N ALA A 100 -8.39 -8.93 -9.44
CA ALA A 100 -8.59 -10.37 -9.58
C ALA A 100 -9.73 -10.81 -8.68
N ILE A 101 -10.47 -11.85 -9.08
CA ILE A 101 -11.58 -12.41 -8.32
C ILE A 101 -11.32 -13.89 -8.01
N SER A 102 -11.84 -14.35 -6.86
CA SER A 102 -11.70 -15.72 -6.41
C SER A 102 -12.93 -16.17 -5.62
N ARG A 103 -13.22 -17.49 -5.65
CA ARG A 103 -14.25 -18.11 -4.79
C ARG A 103 -13.68 -18.64 -3.47
N ASP A 104 -12.41 -18.99 -3.46
CA ASP A 104 -11.76 -19.71 -2.35
C ASP A 104 -10.56 -18.96 -1.74
N GLY A 105 -10.17 -17.82 -2.33
CA GLY A 105 -9.01 -17.03 -1.92
C GLY A 105 -7.66 -17.62 -2.32
N LEU A 106 -7.63 -18.77 -3.00
CA LEU A 106 -6.43 -19.46 -3.49
C LEU A 106 -6.31 -19.40 -5.01
N HIS A 107 -7.42 -19.61 -5.74
CA HIS A 107 -7.46 -19.59 -7.19
C HIS A 107 -8.07 -18.26 -7.66
N TRP A 108 -7.25 -17.46 -8.34
CA TRP A 108 -7.61 -16.11 -8.76
C TRP A 108 -7.68 -15.98 -10.27
N SER A 109 -8.72 -15.32 -10.76
CA SER A 109 -8.89 -14.94 -12.16
C SER A 109 -8.80 -13.43 -12.29
N ARG A 110 -7.93 -12.94 -13.18
CA ARG A 110 -7.81 -11.52 -13.47
C ARG A 110 -9.04 -10.99 -14.18
N VAL A 111 -9.47 -9.80 -13.81
CA VAL A 111 -10.48 -9.03 -14.52
C VAL A 111 -9.75 -8.10 -15.48
N GLU A 112 -10.11 -8.19 -16.76
CA GLU A 112 -9.46 -7.41 -17.82
C GLU A 112 -9.90 -5.94 -17.78
N GLY A 113 -8.95 -5.05 -17.50
CA GLY A 113 -9.15 -3.61 -17.62
C GLY A 113 -8.69 -3.09 -19.00
N PRO A 114 -9.05 -1.84 -19.35
CA PRO A 114 -8.80 -1.28 -20.68
C PRO A 114 -7.32 -0.93 -20.95
N TYR A 115 -6.46 -0.89 -19.95
CA TYR A 115 -5.09 -0.39 -20.06
C TYR A 115 -4.07 -1.52 -19.90
N ARG A 116 -3.89 -2.32 -20.94
CA ARG A 116 -3.02 -3.52 -20.92
C ARG A 116 -3.39 -4.51 -19.81
N GLY A 117 -4.69 -4.58 -19.46
CA GLY A 117 -5.25 -5.35 -18.36
C GLY A 117 -5.44 -4.59 -17.06
N ALA A 118 -4.88 -3.39 -16.91
CA ALA A 118 -5.09 -2.54 -15.74
C ALA A 118 -6.45 -1.82 -15.78
N LEU A 119 -6.98 -1.50 -14.59
CA LEU A 119 -8.24 -0.78 -14.43
C LEU A 119 -8.11 0.74 -14.66
N LEU A 120 -6.94 1.30 -14.37
CA LEU A 120 -6.66 2.73 -14.46
C LEU A 120 -5.28 2.92 -15.09
N ASP A 121 -5.16 3.91 -16.00
CA ASP A 121 -3.87 4.32 -16.55
C ASP A 121 -3.22 5.40 -15.69
N VAL A 122 -1.93 5.65 -15.92
CA VAL A 122 -1.23 6.82 -15.38
C VAL A 122 -1.73 8.11 -16.03
N GLY A 123 -1.47 9.24 -15.39
CA GLY A 123 -1.77 10.56 -15.92
C GLY A 123 -0.99 10.91 -17.18
N ALA A 124 -1.47 11.92 -17.91
CA ALA A 124 -0.75 12.48 -19.03
C ALA A 124 0.56 13.15 -18.58
N PRO A 125 1.55 13.33 -19.48
CA PRO A 125 2.77 14.07 -19.16
C PRO A 125 2.49 15.42 -18.53
N GLY A 126 3.03 15.66 -17.32
CA GLY A 126 2.80 16.88 -16.55
C GLY A 126 1.71 16.75 -15.48
N GLU A 127 0.90 15.72 -15.50
CA GLU A 127 -0.03 15.41 -14.41
C GLU A 127 0.72 14.82 -13.21
N PHE A 128 0.12 14.94 -12.02
CA PHE A 128 0.77 14.54 -10.75
C PHE A 128 1.02 13.04 -10.67
N ASP A 129 0.25 12.22 -11.36
CA ASP A 129 0.28 10.75 -11.36
C ASP A 129 0.82 10.15 -12.68
N MET A 130 1.61 10.93 -13.42
CA MET A 130 2.16 10.51 -14.71
C MET A 130 3.14 9.34 -14.64
N LEU A 131 3.75 9.06 -13.48
CA LEU A 131 4.73 7.98 -13.32
C LEU A 131 4.11 6.66 -12.95
N MET A 132 3.15 6.67 -12.01
CA MET A 132 2.52 5.46 -11.51
C MET A 132 1.19 5.74 -10.80
N CYS A 133 0.33 4.72 -10.77
CA CYS A 133 -0.86 4.64 -9.92
C CYS A 133 -0.77 3.33 -9.12
N GLY A 134 -0.04 3.36 -7.98
CA GLY A 134 0.29 2.15 -7.24
C GLY A 134 -0.54 1.95 -5.96
N TRP A 135 -0.53 0.73 -5.46
CA TRP A 135 -1.17 0.33 -4.19
C TRP A 135 -2.61 0.83 -4.04
N PRO A 136 -3.53 0.38 -4.92
CA PRO A 136 -4.93 0.78 -4.86
C PRO A 136 -5.58 0.28 -3.56
N GLN A 137 -6.14 1.18 -2.78
CA GLN A 137 -7.00 0.85 -1.66
C GLN A 137 -8.40 1.31 -1.99
N VAL A 138 -9.37 0.42 -1.85
CA VAL A 138 -10.72 0.62 -2.35
C VAL A 138 -11.72 0.65 -1.20
N LEU A 139 -12.63 1.60 -1.27
CA LEU A 139 -13.75 1.72 -0.35
C LEU A 139 -15.04 1.82 -1.16
N GLN A 140 -16.07 1.09 -0.76
CA GLN A 140 -17.43 1.25 -1.26
C GLN A 140 -18.32 1.85 -0.19
N ASP A 141 -19.09 2.86 -0.53
CA ASP A 141 -20.12 3.46 0.33
C ASP A 141 -21.38 3.83 -0.48
N ALA A 142 -22.32 4.55 0.15
CA ALA A 142 -23.57 4.95 -0.50
C ALA A 142 -23.37 5.90 -1.71
N THR A 143 -22.19 6.50 -1.86
CA THR A 143 -21.86 7.42 -2.96
C THR A 143 -21.15 6.71 -4.12
N GLY A 144 -20.89 5.41 -4.03
CA GLY A 144 -20.20 4.61 -5.02
C GLY A 144 -18.84 4.09 -4.53
N TRP A 145 -17.94 3.83 -5.45
CA TRP A 145 -16.63 3.29 -5.19
C TRP A 145 -15.56 4.37 -5.24
N LYS A 146 -14.63 4.32 -4.30
CA LYS A 146 -13.45 5.20 -4.21
C LYS A 146 -12.19 4.35 -4.20
N MET A 147 -11.25 4.64 -5.09
CA MET A 147 -9.92 4.03 -5.11
C MET A 147 -8.89 5.09 -4.76
N TYR A 148 -8.26 4.95 -3.62
CA TYR A 148 -7.11 5.77 -3.24
C TYR A 148 -5.84 5.06 -3.69
N TYR A 149 -5.00 5.75 -4.44
CA TYR A 149 -3.71 5.23 -4.89
C TYR A 149 -2.60 6.22 -4.57
N HIS A 150 -1.37 5.76 -4.46
CA HIS A 150 -0.28 6.71 -4.38
C HIS A 150 0.51 6.75 -5.68
N THR A 151 1.12 7.89 -5.88
CA THR A 151 2.06 8.17 -6.96
C THR A 151 3.31 8.83 -6.39
N LEU A 152 4.34 8.90 -7.20
CA LEU A 152 5.56 9.64 -6.92
C LEU A 152 5.73 10.73 -7.99
N GLU A 153 5.67 11.99 -7.56
CA GLU A 153 6.07 13.11 -8.38
C GLU A 153 7.48 13.55 -7.95
N PRO A 154 8.49 13.53 -8.85
CA PRO A 154 9.90 13.68 -8.46
C PRO A 154 10.26 14.96 -7.71
N ARG A 155 9.51 16.05 -7.91
CA ARG A 155 9.75 17.35 -7.24
C ARG A 155 8.94 17.52 -5.97
N ARG A 156 7.82 16.80 -5.84
CA ARG A 156 6.85 16.96 -4.75
C ARG A 156 6.90 15.81 -3.76
N GLY A 157 7.36 14.62 -4.17
CA GLY A 157 7.38 13.42 -3.33
C GLY A 157 6.15 12.52 -3.53
N PHE A 158 5.74 11.81 -2.48
CA PHE A 158 4.60 10.91 -2.51
C PHE A 158 3.29 11.66 -2.38
N LEU A 159 2.35 11.37 -3.26
CA LEU A 159 1.05 12.00 -3.35
C LEU A 159 -0.05 10.94 -3.33
N VAL A 160 -1.22 11.28 -2.82
CA VAL A 160 -2.39 10.40 -2.88
C VAL A 160 -3.40 10.92 -3.88
N GLY A 161 -3.68 10.10 -4.89
CA GLY A 161 -4.73 10.32 -5.86
C GLY A 161 -6.01 9.57 -5.51
N LEU A 162 -7.13 10.03 -6.05
CA LEU A 162 -8.44 9.42 -5.95
C LEU A 162 -8.99 9.14 -7.35
N ALA A 163 -9.50 7.93 -7.56
CA ALA A 163 -10.39 7.59 -8.66
C ALA A 163 -11.74 7.13 -8.11
N VAL A 164 -12.80 7.34 -8.88
CA VAL A 164 -14.18 6.97 -8.51
C VAL A 164 -14.79 6.05 -9.54
N SER A 165 -15.74 5.23 -9.12
CA SER A 165 -16.45 4.29 -9.98
C SER A 165 -17.86 4.05 -9.45
N GLU A 166 -18.78 3.69 -10.35
CA GLU A 166 -20.14 3.26 -9.99
C GLU A 166 -20.21 1.74 -9.78
N ASP A 167 -19.34 0.98 -10.44
CA ASP A 167 -19.38 -0.49 -10.51
C ASP A 167 -18.16 -1.20 -9.92
N GLY A 168 -17.09 -0.45 -9.56
CA GLY A 168 -15.81 -0.99 -9.12
C GLY A 168 -14.92 -1.54 -10.22
N LEU A 169 -15.34 -1.44 -11.49
CA LEU A 169 -14.65 -1.95 -12.67
C LEU A 169 -14.17 -0.81 -13.59
N ASN A 170 -15.06 0.16 -13.82
CA ASN A 170 -14.79 1.31 -14.67
C ASN A 170 -14.45 2.53 -13.80
N TRP A 171 -13.22 3.00 -13.88
CA TRP A 171 -12.69 4.03 -13.00
C TRP A 171 -12.42 5.34 -13.73
N THR A 172 -12.79 6.44 -13.08
CA THR A 172 -12.50 7.80 -13.54
C THR A 172 -11.60 8.49 -12.51
N ARG A 173 -10.48 9.07 -12.94
CA ARG A 173 -9.63 9.88 -12.06
C ARG A 173 -10.39 11.08 -11.55
N HIS A 174 -10.42 11.24 -10.23
CA HIS A 174 -11.00 12.42 -9.58
C HIS A 174 -9.95 13.53 -9.40
N GLY A 175 -8.73 13.14 -9.01
CA GLY A 175 -7.62 14.06 -8.81
C GLY A 175 -6.78 13.79 -7.57
N LEU A 176 -5.93 14.73 -7.23
CA LEU A 176 -5.07 14.72 -6.06
C LEU A 176 -5.87 15.04 -4.79
N VAL A 177 -5.71 14.25 -3.72
CA VAL A 177 -6.45 14.42 -2.47
C VAL A 177 -5.55 14.60 -1.24
N LEU A 178 -4.28 14.21 -1.29
CA LEU A 178 -3.34 14.46 -0.20
C LEU A 178 -1.95 14.76 -0.73
N GLU A 179 -1.43 15.93 -0.36
CA GLU A 179 -0.09 16.42 -0.66
C GLU A 179 0.90 16.12 0.48
N PRO A 180 2.22 16.33 0.29
CA PRO A 180 3.19 16.29 1.37
C PRO A 180 2.82 17.19 2.54
N GLY A 181 3.25 16.80 3.73
CA GLY A 181 3.10 17.59 4.94
C GLY A 181 4.08 18.77 5.03
N ALA A 182 4.06 19.44 6.17
CA ALA A 182 4.95 20.57 6.43
C ALA A 182 6.43 20.12 6.46
N ALA A 183 7.32 21.01 6.02
CA ALA A 183 8.75 20.78 6.08
C ALA A 183 9.21 20.47 7.52
N GLY A 184 10.03 19.44 7.68
CA GLY A 184 10.48 18.93 8.98
C GLY A 184 9.50 17.97 9.66
N GLY A 185 8.30 17.76 9.13
CA GLY A 185 7.35 16.77 9.61
C GLY A 185 7.68 15.35 9.18
N PHE A 186 7.05 14.37 9.83
CA PHE A 186 7.26 12.96 9.51
C PHE A 186 6.79 12.57 8.10
N ASP A 187 5.96 13.39 7.46
CA ASP A 187 5.40 13.21 6.14
C ASP A 187 5.78 14.36 5.15
N GLU A 188 6.91 15.01 5.39
CA GLU A 188 7.40 16.10 4.54
C GLU A 188 7.69 15.71 3.08
N GLN A 189 7.92 14.41 2.82
CA GLN A 189 8.04 13.81 1.49
C GLN A 189 6.75 13.14 1.03
N GLY A 190 5.66 13.30 1.78
CA GLY A 190 4.32 12.87 1.43
C GLY A 190 3.84 11.59 2.09
N ALA A 191 2.69 11.15 1.61
CA ALA A 191 1.98 9.97 2.06
C ALA A 191 2.08 8.86 1.00
N ALA A 192 2.63 7.70 1.39
CA ALA A 192 2.75 6.53 0.53
C ALA A 192 1.57 5.56 0.72
N THR A 193 1.80 4.35 1.24
CA THR A 193 0.74 3.37 1.45
C THR A 193 -0.26 3.84 2.51
N ARG A 194 -1.52 3.47 2.35
CA ARG A 194 -2.60 3.91 3.25
C ARG A 194 -3.72 2.90 3.30
N GLN A 195 -4.56 3.04 4.32
CA GLN A 195 -5.90 2.49 4.35
C GLN A 195 -6.90 3.58 4.73
N VAL A 196 -8.02 3.64 4.03
CA VAL A 196 -9.16 4.50 4.35
C VAL A 196 -10.29 3.64 4.88
N ILE A 197 -10.86 4.03 6.01
CA ILE A 197 -12.01 3.37 6.61
C ILE A 197 -13.13 4.36 6.86
N ARG A 198 -14.37 3.86 6.93
CA ARG A 198 -15.49 4.62 7.51
C ARG A 198 -15.48 4.45 9.02
N HIS A 199 -15.60 5.55 9.74
CA HIS A 199 -15.71 5.57 11.19
C HIS A 199 -16.79 6.57 11.62
N GLY A 200 -17.95 6.07 11.93
CA GLY A 200 -19.15 6.91 12.11
C GLY A 200 -19.52 7.64 10.81
N SER A 201 -19.63 8.97 10.89
CA SER A 201 -19.93 9.83 9.74
C SER A 201 -18.69 10.15 8.88
N ASP A 202 -17.49 9.93 9.41
CA ASP A 202 -16.26 10.39 8.81
C ASP A 202 -15.50 9.28 8.07
N TYR A 203 -14.58 9.69 7.23
CA TYR A 203 -13.52 8.86 6.67
C TYR A 203 -12.23 9.11 7.45
N LEU A 204 -11.51 8.06 7.75
CA LEU A 204 -10.19 8.10 8.37
C LEU A 204 -9.18 7.48 7.42
N MET A 205 -8.12 8.20 7.09
CA MET A 205 -6.99 7.71 6.30
C MET A 205 -5.79 7.52 7.22
N PHE A 206 -5.41 6.27 7.45
CA PHE A 206 -4.15 5.90 8.07
C PHE A 206 -3.11 5.79 6.96
N TYR A 207 -2.04 6.56 7.03
CA TYR A 207 -1.08 6.63 5.92
C TYR A 207 0.37 6.55 6.41
N GLU A 208 1.21 6.00 5.56
CA GLU A 208 2.65 5.97 5.72
C GLU A 208 3.23 7.32 5.32
N GLY A 209 3.66 8.12 6.31
CA GLY A 209 4.37 9.37 6.08
C GLY A 209 5.86 9.11 5.87
N VAL A 210 6.48 9.84 4.96
CA VAL A 210 7.88 9.68 4.54
C VAL A 210 8.66 10.97 4.81
N THR A 211 9.80 10.85 5.52
CA THR A 211 10.74 11.95 5.73
C THR A 211 11.78 12.03 4.60
N LYS A 212 12.49 13.16 4.47
CA LYS A 212 13.65 13.29 3.55
C LYS A 212 14.76 12.29 3.79
N SER A 213 14.95 11.86 5.03
CA SER A 213 15.93 10.85 5.39
C SER A 213 15.44 9.41 5.18
N GLY A 214 14.22 9.22 4.67
CA GLY A 214 13.62 7.93 4.36
C GLY A 214 12.99 7.21 5.55
N TYR A 215 13.02 7.79 6.77
CA TYR A 215 12.27 7.26 7.89
C TYR A 215 10.79 7.37 7.66
N ARG A 216 10.04 6.41 8.20
CA ARG A 216 8.61 6.31 7.97
C ARG A 216 7.85 6.03 9.26
N SER A 217 6.75 6.73 9.43
CA SER A 217 5.81 6.60 10.54
C SER A 217 4.38 6.61 10.01
N ILE A 218 3.41 6.21 10.82
CA ILE A 218 2.00 6.20 10.42
C ILE A 218 1.30 7.45 10.95
N GLY A 219 0.69 8.19 10.04
CA GLY A 219 -0.15 9.35 10.29
C GLY A 219 -1.64 9.05 10.14
N LEU A 220 -2.46 10.00 10.54
CA LEU A 220 -3.91 9.98 10.39
C LEU A 220 -4.39 11.27 9.73
N ALA A 221 -5.29 11.14 8.78
CA ALA A 221 -6.07 12.26 8.26
C ALA A 221 -7.56 11.94 8.30
N ARG A 222 -8.39 12.96 8.51
CA ARG A 222 -9.85 12.88 8.60
C ARG A 222 -10.50 13.62 7.46
N SER A 223 -11.63 13.11 6.99
CA SER A 223 -12.46 13.74 5.97
C SER A 223 -13.94 13.45 6.23
N THR A 224 -14.81 14.37 5.87
CA THR A 224 -16.28 14.17 5.91
C THR A 224 -16.84 13.67 4.57
N ASP A 225 -16.08 13.83 3.47
CA ASP A 225 -16.51 13.51 2.10
C ASP A 225 -15.61 12.49 1.38
N GLY A 226 -14.46 12.16 1.98
CA GLY A 226 -13.45 11.28 1.37
C GLY A 226 -12.61 11.94 0.28
N VAL A 227 -12.71 13.26 0.13
CA VAL A 227 -11.99 14.05 -0.88
C VAL A 227 -11.10 15.10 -0.23
N HIS A 228 -11.64 15.86 0.71
CA HIS A 228 -10.92 16.91 1.42
C HIS A 228 -10.43 16.38 2.78
N TRP A 229 -9.11 16.31 2.94
CA TRP A 229 -8.47 15.68 4.06
C TRP A 229 -7.77 16.68 4.97
N VAL A 230 -7.97 16.54 6.27
CA VAL A 230 -7.29 17.29 7.32
C VAL A 230 -6.45 16.32 8.14
N ARG A 231 -5.15 16.61 8.29
CA ARG A 231 -4.25 15.83 9.13
C ARG A 231 -4.61 15.97 10.59
N GLU A 232 -4.71 14.83 11.28
CA GLU A 232 -4.87 14.79 12.73
C GLU A 232 -3.48 14.82 13.39
N PRO A 233 -3.27 15.68 14.39
CA PRO A 233 -2.01 15.68 15.12
C PRO A 233 -1.87 14.39 15.91
N GLY A 234 -0.77 13.68 15.68
CA GLY A 234 -0.40 12.50 16.46
C GLY A 234 0.28 12.89 17.79
N ARG A 235 0.51 11.90 18.64
CA ARG A 235 1.12 12.10 19.98
C ARG A 235 2.58 11.65 20.03
N GLU A 236 3.07 11.04 18.96
CA GLU A 236 4.46 10.66 18.87
C GLU A 236 5.36 11.91 18.71
N PRO A 237 6.62 11.85 19.13
CA PRO A 237 7.53 13.01 19.08
C PRO A 237 7.72 13.60 17.68
N ASP A 238 7.54 12.80 16.63
CA ASP A 238 7.61 13.24 15.24
C ASP A 238 6.28 13.78 14.69
N GLY A 239 5.22 13.80 15.52
CA GLY A 239 3.87 14.24 15.15
C GLY A 239 3.00 13.17 14.51
N SER A 240 3.48 11.94 14.34
CA SER A 240 2.71 10.79 13.85
C SER A 240 1.81 10.20 14.96
N ILE A 241 0.87 9.32 14.57
CA ILE A 241 0.05 8.56 15.51
C ILE A 241 0.71 7.27 15.97
N PHE A 242 1.67 6.77 15.18
CA PHE A 242 2.45 5.58 15.48
C PHE A 242 3.81 5.68 14.80
N ALA A 243 4.86 5.89 15.60
CA ALA A 243 6.21 6.08 15.11
C ALA A 243 6.97 4.76 14.93
N HIS A 244 7.98 4.76 14.06
CA HIS A 244 8.99 3.70 14.03
C HIS A 244 9.66 3.57 15.42
N ALA A 245 10.22 2.42 15.74
CA ALA A 245 10.96 2.25 16.99
C ALA A 245 12.18 3.21 17.05
N PRO A 246 12.70 3.51 18.23
CA PRO A 246 13.81 4.45 18.37
C PRO A 246 15.00 4.07 17.48
N ARG A 247 15.57 5.09 16.83
CA ARG A 247 16.74 4.94 15.96
C ARG A 247 17.89 4.31 16.73
N GLY A 248 18.63 3.41 16.11
CA GLY A 248 19.75 2.71 16.74
C GLY A 248 19.35 1.69 17.81
N SER A 249 18.08 1.44 18.06
CA SER A 249 17.60 0.45 19.03
C SER A 249 17.85 -1.01 18.62
N GLY A 250 18.20 -1.25 17.36
CA GLY A 250 18.33 -2.59 16.80
C GLY A 250 17.01 -3.32 16.59
N ARG A 251 15.88 -2.68 16.86
CA ARG A 251 14.56 -3.25 16.63
C ARG A 251 14.31 -3.41 15.14
N TRP A 252 13.51 -4.42 14.80
CA TRP A 252 13.20 -4.76 13.42
C TRP A 252 12.39 -3.68 12.67
N ASP A 253 11.74 -2.77 13.39
CA ASP A 253 10.89 -1.68 12.91
C ASP A 253 11.47 -0.28 13.23
N ALA A 254 12.80 -0.17 13.41
CA ALA A 254 13.45 1.07 13.83
C ALA A 254 13.75 2.06 12.69
N PHE A 255 13.51 1.68 11.43
CA PHE A 255 13.72 2.56 10.29
C PHE A 255 12.42 2.99 9.63
N ALA A 256 11.57 2.05 9.30
CA ALA A 256 10.34 2.33 8.59
C ALA A 256 9.20 1.45 9.11
N ILE A 257 8.04 2.04 9.26
CA ILE A 257 6.76 1.36 9.42
C ILE A 257 5.77 1.93 8.42
N GLY A 258 4.94 1.09 7.84
CA GLY A 258 3.98 1.51 6.81
C GLY A 258 2.98 0.43 6.45
N THR A 259 2.27 0.63 5.37
CA THR A 259 1.22 -0.26 4.86
C THR A 259 0.24 -0.66 5.97
N PRO A 260 -0.39 0.32 6.66
CA PRO A 260 -1.33 0.02 7.72
C PRO A 260 -2.54 -0.75 7.18
N SER A 261 -2.95 -1.79 7.92
CA SER A 261 -4.15 -2.57 7.66
C SER A 261 -4.92 -2.75 8.98
N LEU A 262 -6.09 -2.16 9.04
CA LEU A 262 -6.87 -2.04 10.27
C LEU A 262 -8.03 -3.04 10.29
N VAL A 263 -8.23 -3.64 11.45
CA VAL A 263 -9.31 -4.59 11.70
C VAL A 263 -10.01 -4.21 13.01
N PRO A 264 -11.34 -3.92 12.98
CA PRO A 264 -12.11 -3.70 14.20
C PRO A 264 -12.25 -5.02 14.95
N MET A 265 -12.25 -4.96 16.28
CA MET A 265 -12.41 -6.08 17.17
C MET A 265 -13.76 -5.99 17.92
N ASP A 266 -14.31 -7.14 18.32
CA ASP A 266 -15.62 -7.21 19.01
C ASP A 266 -15.62 -6.48 20.36
N ASP A 267 -14.44 -6.29 20.99
CA ASP A 267 -14.29 -5.55 22.25
C ASP A 267 -14.22 -4.03 22.07
N GLY A 268 -14.38 -3.54 20.83
CA GLY A 268 -14.30 -2.13 20.48
C GLY A 268 -12.88 -1.60 20.27
N SER A 269 -11.85 -2.42 20.48
CA SER A 269 -10.48 -2.09 20.11
C SER A 269 -10.27 -2.28 18.60
N TRP A 270 -9.11 -1.80 18.11
CA TRP A 270 -8.68 -2.01 16.73
C TRP A 270 -7.29 -2.64 16.71
N ARG A 271 -7.09 -3.52 15.76
CA ARG A 271 -5.77 -4.04 15.39
C ARG A 271 -5.28 -3.34 14.13
N MET A 272 -4.02 -2.96 14.13
CA MET A 272 -3.32 -2.46 12.95
C MET A 272 -2.15 -3.39 12.64
N TYR A 273 -2.25 -4.11 11.53
CA TYR A 273 -1.11 -4.82 10.96
C TYR A 273 -0.30 -3.82 10.14
N TYR A 274 1.01 -3.84 10.29
CA TYR A 274 1.91 -2.92 9.59
C TYR A 274 3.15 -3.62 9.12
N ILE A 275 3.76 -3.11 8.06
CA ILE A 275 5.07 -3.57 7.61
C ILE A 275 6.15 -2.72 8.29
N GLY A 276 7.22 -3.36 8.73
CA GLY A 276 8.36 -2.65 9.30
C GLY A 276 9.69 -3.14 8.74
N SER A 277 10.70 -2.27 8.82
CA SER A 277 12.09 -2.56 8.49
C SER A 277 13.04 -1.83 9.42
N ASN A 278 14.27 -2.32 9.57
CA ASN A 278 15.31 -1.67 10.34
C ASN A 278 16.39 -1.04 9.45
N GLU A 279 17.27 -0.24 10.04
CA GLU A 279 18.32 0.50 9.35
C GLU A 279 19.35 -0.40 8.67
N SER A 280 19.65 -1.58 9.22
CA SER A 280 20.65 -2.50 8.67
C SER A 280 20.26 -3.07 7.31
N ASN A 281 18.98 -3.00 6.95
CA ASN A 281 18.49 -3.47 5.66
C ASN A 281 18.73 -2.47 4.51
N GLN A 282 19.13 -1.23 4.82
CA GLN A 282 19.39 -0.21 3.80
C GLN A 282 20.87 -0.16 3.34
N HIS A 283 21.77 -0.65 4.18
CA HIS A 283 23.23 -0.52 3.98
C HIS A 283 23.95 -1.86 3.82
N ALA A 284 23.25 -2.91 3.40
CA ALA A 284 23.92 -4.15 3.03
C ALA A 284 25.02 -3.83 2.00
N ALA A 285 26.26 -4.13 2.36
CA ALA A 285 27.43 -3.89 1.54
C ALA A 285 27.24 -4.53 0.16
N GLY A 286 27.24 -3.71 -0.88
CA GLY A 286 26.98 -4.14 -2.25
C GLY A 286 25.74 -3.51 -2.88
N GLY A 287 25.01 -2.64 -2.17
CA GLY A 287 23.81 -1.94 -2.67
C GLY A 287 22.62 -2.86 -2.89
N GLU A 288 22.61 -4.03 -2.29
CA GLU A 288 21.42 -4.86 -2.17
C GLU A 288 20.43 -4.18 -1.22
N MET A 289 19.36 -3.62 -1.78
CA MET A 289 18.19 -3.28 -1.00
C MET A 289 17.47 -4.58 -0.60
N ALA A 290 18.13 -5.40 0.21
CA ALA A 290 17.46 -6.52 0.88
C ALA A 290 16.55 -5.96 1.97
N LEU A 291 15.49 -5.26 1.57
CA LEU A 291 14.45 -4.81 2.47
C LEU A 291 13.74 -6.05 3.03
N ARG A 292 14.26 -6.58 4.11
CA ARG A 292 13.57 -7.62 4.88
C ARG A 292 12.43 -6.97 5.64
N HIS A 293 11.32 -6.81 4.97
CA HIS A 293 10.10 -6.39 5.63
C HIS A 293 9.57 -7.51 6.52
N ARG A 294 9.04 -7.13 7.67
CA ARG A 294 8.28 -8.00 8.57
C ARG A 294 6.92 -7.39 8.82
N ILE A 295 5.95 -8.23 9.14
CA ILE A 295 4.61 -7.79 9.53
C ILE A 295 4.57 -7.72 11.05
N GLY A 296 4.16 -6.56 11.58
CA GLY A 296 3.92 -6.32 12.98
C GLY A 296 2.45 -6.13 13.28
N LEU A 297 2.12 -6.13 14.56
CA LEU A 297 0.80 -5.88 15.09
C LEU A 297 0.86 -4.76 16.12
N ALA A 298 0.00 -3.77 15.96
CA ALA A 298 -0.31 -2.77 16.98
C ALA A 298 -1.80 -2.84 17.35
N VAL A 299 -2.12 -2.38 18.55
CA VAL A 299 -3.49 -2.37 19.07
C VAL A 299 -3.81 -0.94 19.49
N SER A 300 -5.03 -0.47 19.17
CA SER A 300 -5.50 0.84 19.61
C SER A 300 -5.63 0.86 21.14
N ASP A 301 -5.33 2.01 21.73
CA ASP A 301 -5.54 2.25 23.14
C ASP A 301 -6.93 2.88 23.36
N GLY A 302 -7.94 2.02 23.41
CA GLY A 302 -9.35 2.39 23.46
C GLY A 302 -9.92 2.84 22.10
N PRO A 303 -11.04 3.56 22.09
CA PRO A 303 -11.70 4.01 20.86
C PRO A 303 -10.98 5.18 20.16
N ASP A 304 -9.98 5.76 20.81
CA ASP A 304 -9.15 6.82 20.24
C ASP A 304 -8.13 6.21 19.29
N LEU A 305 -8.41 6.28 18.01
CA LEU A 305 -7.56 5.75 16.94
C LEU A 305 -6.31 6.62 16.67
N THR A 306 -6.03 7.61 17.49
CA THR A 306 -4.79 8.40 17.49
C THR A 306 -3.70 7.83 18.40
N ARG A 307 -4.01 6.73 19.13
CA ARG A 307 -3.08 6.07 20.04
C ARG A 307 -2.96 4.60 19.73
N TRP A 308 -1.72 4.15 19.61
CA TRP A 308 -1.39 2.78 19.27
C TRP A 308 -0.22 2.28 20.11
N ARG A 309 -0.28 1.04 20.53
CA ARG A 309 0.84 0.36 21.18
C ARG A 309 1.18 -0.90 20.40
N ARG A 310 2.44 -1.26 20.34
CA ARG A 310 2.86 -2.52 19.75
C ARG A 310 2.32 -3.69 20.56
N TRP A 311 1.92 -4.74 19.87
CA TRP A 311 1.48 -5.96 20.55
C TRP A 311 2.62 -6.56 21.37
N GLY A 312 2.37 -6.87 22.68
CA GLY A 312 3.34 -7.44 23.60
C GLY A 312 4.21 -6.41 24.34
N GLU A 313 3.93 -5.12 24.20
CA GLU A 313 4.56 -4.00 24.93
C GLU A 313 3.61 -3.37 25.94
#